data_cfaa30d2876c434c01b00ac618c31d74
#
_entry.id   cfaa30d2876c434c01b00ac618c31d74
#
_cell.length_a   1.000
_cell.length_b   1.000
_cell.length_c   1.000
_cell.angle_alpha   90.00
_cell.angle_beta   90.00
_cell.angle_gamma   90.00
#
_symmetry.space_group_name_H-M   'P 1'
#
loop_
_entity.id
_entity.type
_entity.pdbx_description
1 polymer ?
#
loop_
_entity_poly.entity_id
_entity_poly.type
_entity_poly.pdbx_seq_one_letter_code
_entity_poly.pdbx_strand_id
1 'polypeptide(L)'
;MDIIPYASAIGSIMDAMLCTRPDIAHALSVTSRYQADPGLEHWKAVKCILKYLRRTKDLLLVYGGNSLKVEGYTDSSFQSDVDDSKSNSGYVYTLNGGAVCWKSSKQDTTTDSTTEAEYIAASDAAKEGVWLKKFITDLGVVPDSEEPISLYCDNNGVIAQAKEPRSHQKSKHVLRRFHLIREIVTRGDVAVERVPSEDNIADPLTKSLSHIVFERHKGLMGIKHIGDWL
;
A
#
# COMPACT_ATOMS: atom_id res chain seq x y z
N MET A 1 -13.60 6.94 28.46
CA MET A 1 -13.88 5.88 27.47
C MET A 1 -13.62 4.46 28.02
N ASP A 2 -13.55 4.30 29.30
CA ASP A 2 -13.08 3.07 29.99
C ASP A 2 -13.91 1.79 29.75
N ILE A 3 -15.11 1.92 29.20
CA ILE A 3 -16.04 0.77 28.94
C ILE A 3 -16.00 0.34 27.46
N ILE A 4 -15.39 1.14 26.57
CA ILE A 4 -15.40 0.84 25.13
C ILE A 4 -14.16 0.03 24.76
N PRO A 5 -14.31 -1.19 24.22
CA PRO A 5 -13.16 -2.06 23.89
C PRO A 5 -12.48 -1.61 22.58
N TYR A 6 -11.95 -0.38 22.55
CA TYR A 6 -11.38 0.21 21.34
C TYR A 6 -10.21 -0.61 20.79
N ALA A 7 -9.21 -0.90 21.64
CA ALA A 7 -8.03 -1.66 21.23
C ALA A 7 -8.38 -3.08 20.75
N SER A 8 -9.34 -3.74 21.42
CA SER A 8 -9.82 -5.05 21.01
C SER A 8 -10.52 -5.02 19.66
N ALA A 9 -11.33 -3.98 19.39
CA ALA A 9 -11.99 -3.80 18.09
C ALA A 9 -10.95 -3.55 16.98
N ILE A 10 -9.94 -2.72 17.24
CA ILE A 10 -8.83 -2.47 16.29
C ILE A 10 -8.08 -3.78 16.01
N GLY A 11 -7.76 -4.59 17.03
CA GLY A 11 -7.09 -5.89 16.85
C GLY A 11 -7.88 -6.83 15.96
N SER A 12 -9.20 -7.00 16.22
CA SER A 12 -10.06 -7.87 15.40
C SER A 12 -10.17 -7.38 13.94
N ILE A 13 -10.23 -6.06 13.72
CA ILE A 13 -10.24 -5.49 12.36
C ILE A 13 -8.88 -5.70 11.68
N MET A 14 -7.79 -5.62 12.44
CA MET A 14 -6.43 -5.85 11.95
C MET A 14 -6.24 -7.28 11.44
N ASP A 15 -6.75 -8.27 12.15
CA ASP A 15 -6.72 -9.66 11.69
C ASP A 15 -7.45 -9.83 10.34
N ALA A 16 -8.64 -9.25 10.21
CA ALA A 16 -9.37 -9.28 8.93
C ALA A 16 -8.61 -8.56 7.81
N MET A 17 -8.03 -7.39 8.11
CA MET A 17 -7.24 -6.60 7.16
C MET A 17 -6.01 -7.37 6.69
N LEU A 18 -5.25 -7.96 7.60
CA LEU A 18 -4.02 -8.69 7.27
C LEU A 18 -4.27 -9.95 6.46
N CYS A 19 -5.42 -10.62 6.67
CA CYS A 19 -5.69 -11.89 6.01
C CYS A 19 -6.30 -11.73 4.62
N THR A 20 -7.31 -10.86 4.44
CA THR A 20 -8.14 -10.86 3.22
C THR A 20 -8.72 -9.51 2.83
N ARG A 21 -8.51 -8.44 3.60
CA ARG A 21 -9.20 -7.17 3.40
C ARG A 21 -8.23 -5.99 3.25
N PRO A 22 -7.43 -5.92 2.17
CA PRO A 22 -6.59 -4.76 1.86
C PRO A 22 -7.37 -3.44 1.74
N ASP A 23 -8.62 -3.50 1.36
CA ASP A 23 -9.52 -2.36 1.16
C ASP A 23 -9.78 -1.53 2.42
N ILE A 24 -9.60 -2.07 3.61
CA ILE A 24 -9.75 -1.31 4.87
C ILE A 24 -8.40 -0.86 5.47
N ALA A 25 -7.27 -1.13 4.82
CA ALA A 25 -5.95 -0.89 5.38
C ALA A 25 -5.71 0.58 5.73
N HIS A 26 -6.12 1.53 4.88
CA HIS A 26 -6.00 2.97 5.16
C HIS A 26 -6.86 3.40 6.36
N ALA A 27 -8.14 3.05 6.36
CA ALA A 27 -9.06 3.41 7.44
C ALA A 27 -8.58 2.84 8.80
N LEU A 28 -8.08 1.60 8.80
CA LEU A 28 -7.50 0.99 9.99
C LEU A 28 -6.19 1.66 10.40
N SER A 29 -5.29 1.97 9.46
CA SER A 29 -4.04 2.69 9.72
C SER A 29 -4.29 4.02 10.43
N VAL A 30 -5.30 4.78 9.99
CA VAL A 30 -5.65 6.05 10.62
C VAL A 30 -6.24 5.84 12.02
N THR A 31 -7.22 4.95 12.18
CA THR A 31 -7.90 4.74 13.46
C THR A 31 -7.02 4.10 14.51
N SER A 32 -6.08 3.24 14.12
CA SER A 32 -5.16 2.57 15.05
C SER A 32 -4.20 3.51 15.77
N ARG A 33 -3.96 4.70 15.24
CA ARG A 33 -3.07 5.71 15.85
C ARG A 33 -3.57 6.22 17.19
N TYR A 34 -4.86 6.13 17.43
CA TYR A 34 -5.53 6.68 18.62
C TYR A 34 -5.80 5.62 19.71
N GLN A 35 -5.13 4.46 19.66
CA GLN A 35 -5.37 3.37 20.62
C GLN A 35 -5.01 3.73 22.07
N ALA A 36 -4.03 4.64 22.26
CA ALA A 36 -3.60 5.05 23.60
C ALA A 36 -4.62 5.96 24.30
N ASP A 37 -5.30 6.84 23.56
CA ASP A 37 -6.32 7.76 24.08
C ASP A 37 -7.42 8.01 23.04
N PRO A 38 -8.35 7.06 22.86
CA PRO A 38 -9.41 7.17 21.86
C PRO A 38 -10.55 8.08 22.32
N GLY A 39 -10.93 9.05 21.49
CA GLY A 39 -12.14 9.86 21.68
C GLY A 39 -13.40 9.23 21.03
N LEU A 40 -14.57 9.86 21.26
CA LEU A 40 -15.84 9.39 20.70
C LEU A 40 -15.87 9.38 19.17
N GLU A 41 -15.21 10.34 18.52
CA GLU A 41 -15.15 10.41 17.05
C GLU A 41 -14.31 9.26 16.49
N HIS A 42 -13.20 8.89 17.16
CA HIS A 42 -12.40 7.72 16.78
C HIS A 42 -13.23 6.43 16.88
N TRP A 43 -14.06 6.30 17.92
CA TRP A 43 -14.97 5.16 18.04
C TRP A 43 -16.05 5.14 16.95
N LYS A 44 -16.56 6.32 16.53
CA LYS A 44 -17.49 6.40 15.39
C LYS A 44 -16.82 5.90 14.10
N ALA A 45 -15.56 6.28 13.86
CA ALA A 45 -14.79 5.81 12.71
C ALA A 45 -14.60 4.28 12.73
N VAL A 46 -14.22 3.69 13.87
CA VAL A 46 -14.12 2.23 14.03
C VAL A 46 -15.46 1.55 13.74
N LYS A 47 -16.58 2.09 14.25
CA LYS A 47 -17.91 1.57 13.92
C LYS A 47 -18.27 1.66 12.43
N CYS A 48 -17.74 2.66 11.71
CA CYS A 48 -17.91 2.74 10.26
C CYS A 48 -17.18 1.60 9.55
N ILE A 49 -15.95 1.27 9.96
CA ILE A 49 -15.20 0.13 9.42
C ILE A 49 -15.98 -1.19 9.69
N LEU A 50 -16.45 -1.40 10.90
CA LEU A 50 -17.24 -2.60 11.25
C LEU A 50 -18.55 -2.70 10.45
N LYS A 51 -19.25 -1.58 10.24
CA LYS A 51 -20.44 -1.54 9.38
C LYS A 51 -20.11 -1.87 7.93
N TYR A 52 -19.00 -1.35 7.41
CA TYR A 52 -18.53 -1.67 6.07
C TYR A 52 -18.22 -3.16 5.94
N LEU A 53 -17.43 -3.74 6.84
CA LEU A 53 -17.12 -5.17 6.86
C LEU A 53 -18.40 -6.03 6.92
N ARG A 54 -19.38 -5.65 7.77
CA ARG A 54 -20.68 -6.35 7.85
C ARG A 54 -21.46 -6.30 6.54
N ARG A 55 -21.42 -5.17 5.82
CA ARG A 55 -22.12 -5.00 4.53
C ARG A 55 -21.43 -5.72 3.39
N THR A 56 -20.16 -5.96 3.53
CA THR A 56 -19.29 -6.59 2.52
C THR A 56 -18.77 -7.97 2.98
N LYS A 57 -19.53 -8.65 3.85
CA LYS A 57 -19.16 -9.98 4.40
C LYS A 57 -19.06 -11.08 3.34
N ASP A 58 -19.75 -10.86 2.21
CA ASP A 58 -19.81 -11.82 1.09
C ASP A 58 -18.73 -11.52 0.01
N LEU A 59 -17.85 -10.55 0.28
CA LEU A 59 -16.68 -10.29 -0.55
C LEU A 59 -15.52 -11.20 -0.14
N LEU A 60 -14.83 -11.73 -1.14
CA LEU A 60 -13.67 -12.59 -0.99
C LEU A 60 -12.46 -11.98 -1.70
N LEU A 61 -11.27 -12.24 -1.18
CA LEU A 61 -10.03 -12.02 -1.91
C LEU A 61 -9.79 -13.24 -2.80
N VAL A 62 -9.82 -13.02 -4.11
CA VAL A 62 -9.83 -14.08 -5.14
C VAL A 62 -8.57 -14.00 -5.98
N TYR A 63 -7.98 -15.16 -6.25
CA TYR A 63 -6.86 -15.34 -7.15
C TYR A 63 -7.34 -16.17 -8.35
N GLY A 64 -7.30 -15.64 -9.55
CA GLY A 64 -7.87 -16.30 -10.72
C GLY A 64 -7.60 -15.54 -12.01
N GLY A 65 -6.52 -14.76 -12.05
CA GLY A 65 -6.05 -14.09 -13.26
C GLY A 65 -5.38 -15.06 -14.24
N ASN A 66 -5.01 -14.54 -15.40
CA ASN A 66 -4.35 -15.31 -16.46
C ASN A 66 -2.82 -15.17 -16.45
N SER A 67 -2.26 -14.53 -15.44
CA SER A 67 -0.81 -14.24 -15.36
C SER A 67 -0.29 -14.49 -13.95
N LEU A 68 0.74 -15.32 -13.84
CA LEU A 68 1.48 -15.54 -12.60
C LEU A 68 2.61 -14.50 -12.42
N LYS A 69 2.44 -13.28 -12.92
CA LYS A 69 3.39 -12.19 -12.74
C LYS A 69 3.08 -11.41 -11.47
N VAL A 70 4.12 -11.11 -10.69
CA VAL A 70 4.02 -10.21 -9.54
C VAL A 70 4.14 -8.77 -10.01
N GLU A 71 3.18 -7.94 -9.62
CA GLU A 71 3.17 -6.52 -9.91
C GLU A 71 2.94 -5.74 -8.63
N GLY A 72 3.72 -4.67 -8.42
CA GLY A 72 3.61 -3.77 -7.29
C GLY A 72 3.09 -2.40 -7.69
N TYR A 73 2.37 -1.75 -6.77
CA TYR A 73 1.89 -0.38 -6.92
C TYR A 73 2.21 0.39 -5.65
N THR A 74 2.60 1.65 -5.80
CA THR A 74 2.93 2.53 -4.67
C THR A 74 2.34 3.92 -4.86
N ASP A 75 1.91 4.51 -3.76
CA ASP A 75 1.34 5.86 -3.71
C ASP A 75 1.68 6.54 -2.39
N SER A 76 1.60 7.87 -2.35
CA SER A 76 1.61 8.63 -1.11
C SER A 76 0.59 9.76 -1.12
N SER A 77 0.01 10.03 0.04
CA SER A 77 -0.84 11.19 0.28
C SER A 77 -0.04 12.24 1.03
N PHE A 78 0.43 13.27 0.30
CA PHE A 78 1.31 14.31 0.83
C PHE A 78 0.62 15.11 1.94
N GLN A 79 1.28 15.22 3.11
CA GLN A 79 0.85 15.99 4.28
C GLN A 79 -0.63 15.74 4.68
N SER A 80 -1.09 14.50 4.56
CA SER A 80 -2.49 14.14 4.80
C SER A 80 -2.85 14.01 6.28
N ASP A 81 -1.88 13.90 7.18
CA ASP A 81 -2.12 13.84 8.62
C ASP A 81 -2.34 15.27 9.17
N VAL A 82 -3.50 15.48 9.79
CA VAL A 82 -3.90 16.81 10.29
C VAL A 82 -3.17 17.20 11.58
N ASP A 83 -2.61 16.24 12.32
CA ASP A 83 -1.98 16.49 13.62
C ASP A 83 -0.51 16.93 13.47
N ASP A 84 0.23 16.33 12.52
CA ASP A 84 1.65 16.59 12.39
C ASP A 84 2.12 16.79 10.93
N SER A 85 1.18 16.97 9.99
CA SER A 85 1.46 17.22 8.57
C SER A 85 2.35 16.17 7.91
N LYS A 86 2.36 14.94 8.42
CA LYS A 86 3.07 13.83 7.80
C LYS A 86 2.27 13.22 6.66
N SER A 87 2.98 12.68 5.72
CA SER A 87 2.41 11.97 4.58
C SER A 87 2.01 10.54 4.96
N ASN A 88 1.09 9.95 4.22
CA ASN A 88 0.75 8.54 4.34
C ASN A 88 1.27 7.79 3.12
N SER A 89 1.96 6.67 3.33
CA SER A 89 2.45 5.79 2.27
C SER A 89 1.59 4.55 2.15
N GLY A 90 1.40 4.08 0.92
CA GLY A 90 0.73 2.84 0.61
C GLY A 90 1.43 2.06 -0.47
N TYR A 91 1.40 0.74 -0.37
CA TYR A 91 1.75 -0.15 -1.47
C TYR A 91 0.88 -1.40 -1.45
N VAL A 92 0.73 -1.99 -2.63
CA VAL A 92 0.10 -3.30 -2.81
C VAL A 92 0.86 -4.08 -3.88
N TYR A 93 1.12 -5.34 -3.61
CA TYR A 93 1.61 -6.30 -4.59
C TYR A 93 0.50 -7.27 -4.92
N THR A 94 0.34 -7.55 -6.21
CA THR A 94 -0.64 -8.50 -6.73
C THR A 94 0.05 -9.67 -7.41
N LEU A 95 -0.57 -10.83 -7.34
CA LEU A 95 -0.21 -12.04 -8.08
C LEU A 95 -1.48 -12.71 -8.56
N ASN A 96 -1.53 -13.09 -9.82
CA ASN A 96 -2.67 -13.80 -10.40
C ASN A 96 -4.04 -13.12 -10.16
N GLY A 97 -4.07 -11.77 -10.24
CA GLY A 97 -5.29 -10.96 -10.11
C GLY A 97 -5.76 -10.69 -8.69
N GLY A 98 -5.00 -11.08 -7.66
CA GLY A 98 -5.31 -10.80 -6.26
C GLY A 98 -4.14 -10.20 -5.49
N ALA A 99 -4.43 -9.38 -4.48
CA ALA A 99 -3.42 -8.79 -3.60
C ALA A 99 -2.78 -9.87 -2.72
N VAL A 100 -1.43 -9.89 -2.67
CA VAL A 100 -0.65 -10.85 -1.87
C VAL A 100 0.12 -10.18 -0.74
N CYS A 101 0.44 -8.89 -0.88
CA CYS A 101 1.10 -8.10 0.15
C CYS A 101 0.66 -6.65 0.04
N TRP A 102 0.37 -6.00 1.15
CA TRP A 102 -0.06 -4.59 1.17
C TRP A 102 0.26 -3.92 2.50
N LYS A 103 0.36 -2.59 2.44
CA LYS A 103 0.58 -1.76 3.63
C LYS A 103 0.00 -0.38 3.44
N SER A 104 -0.54 0.17 4.52
CA SER A 104 -0.85 1.58 4.66
C SER A 104 -0.23 2.07 5.96
N SER A 105 0.61 3.10 5.92
CA SER A 105 1.29 3.62 7.10
C SER A 105 1.62 5.10 6.99
N LYS A 106 1.53 5.82 8.12
CA LYS A 106 2.03 7.18 8.24
C LYS A 106 3.56 7.17 8.13
N GLN A 107 4.13 8.11 7.38
CA GLN A 107 5.57 8.27 7.28
C GLN A 107 6.17 8.78 8.61
N ASP A 108 7.36 8.34 8.96
CA ASP A 108 8.02 8.73 10.20
C ASP A 108 8.51 10.19 10.16
N THR A 109 8.81 10.70 8.97
CA THR A 109 9.36 12.04 8.73
C THR A 109 8.39 12.90 7.93
N THR A 110 8.40 14.20 8.19
CA THR A 110 7.78 15.19 7.29
C THR A 110 8.61 15.31 6.01
N THR A 111 7.95 15.65 4.93
CA THR A 111 8.55 15.84 3.60
C THR A 111 8.26 17.25 3.09
N ASP A 112 9.20 17.79 2.30
CA ASP A 112 9.11 19.15 1.76
C ASP A 112 8.38 19.23 0.41
N SER A 113 8.11 18.07 -0.21
CA SER A 113 7.45 17.99 -1.52
C SER A 113 6.68 16.68 -1.69
N THR A 114 5.69 16.70 -2.60
CA THR A 114 4.95 15.50 -3.02
C THR A 114 5.91 14.43 -3.58
N THR A 115 6.89 14.83 -4.41
CA THR A 115 7.88 13.90 -4.97
C THR A 115 8.71 13.20 -3.88
N GLU A 116 9.05 13.91 -2.81
CA GLU A 116 9.79 13.32 -1.68
C GLU A 116 8.94 12.30 -0.94
N ALA A 117 7.66 12.62 -0.68
CA ALA A 117 6.72 11.70 -0.04
C ALA A 117 6.52 10.43 -0.89
N GLU A 118 6.32 10.59 -2.20
CA GLU A 118 6.22 9.50 -3.17
C GLU A 118 7.50 8.64 -3.21
N TYR A 119 8.65 9.29 -3.14
CA TYR A 119 9.93 8.58 -3.15
C TYR A 119 10.13 7.73 -1.88
N ILE A 120 9.68 8.22 -0.73
CA ILE A 120 9.68 7.45 0.52
C ILE A 120 8.76 6.23 0.39
N ALA A 121 7.55 6.41 -0.14
CA ALA A 121 6.62 5.31 -0.37
C ALA A 121 7.19 4.25 -1.32
N ALA A 122 7.74 4.68 -2.46
CA ALA A 122 8.37 3.79 -3.43
C ALA A 122 9.59 3.05 -2.85
N SER A 123 10.38 3.71 -1.99
CA SER A 123 11.52 3.07 -1.31
C SER A 123 11.08 1.97 -0.35
N ASP A 124 9.98 2.18 0.39
CA ASP A 124 9.44 1.17 1.30
C ASP A 124 8.79 0.02 0.52
N ALA A 125 8.06 0.32 -0.55
CA ALA A 125 7.53 -0.68 -1.47
C ALA A 125 8.65 -1.53 -2.11
N ALA A 126 9.72 -0.89 -2.61
CA ALA A 126 10.83 -1.60 -3.24
C ALA A 126 11.53 -2.60 -2.30
N LYS A 127 11.67 -2.28 -1.00
CA LYS A 127 12.19 -3.23 0.00
C LYS A 127 11.34 -4.48 0.10
N GLU A 128 10.03 -4.29 0.15
CA GLU A 128 9.07 -5.39 0.19
C GLU A 128 9.13 -6.22 -1.10
N GLY A 129 9.26 -5.54 -2.25
CA GLY A 129 9.45 -6.19 -3.55
C GLY A 129 10.68 -7.10 -3.59
N VAL A 130 11.80 -6.67 -3.02
CA VAL A 130 13.02 -7.51 -2.91
C VAL A 130 12.75 -8.77 -2.08
N TRP A 131 12.09 -8.61 -0.92
CA TRP A 131 11.73 -9.75 -0.08
C TRP A 131 10.79 -10.70 -0.80
N LEU A 132 9.75 -10.16 -1.44
CA LEU A 132 8.75 -10.93 -2.17
C LEU A 132 9.38 -11.68 -3.34
N LYS A 133 10.26 -11.02 -4.12
CA LYS A 133 11.01 -11.64 -5.21
C LYS A 133 11.80 -12.87 -4.72
N LYS A 134 12.57 -12.70 -3.65
CA LYS A 134 13.32 -13.79 -3.06
C LYS A 134 12.41 -14.94 -2.61
N PHE A 135 11.32 -14.62 -1.92
CA PHE A 135 10.38 -15.60 -1.41
C PHE A 135 9.75 -16.45 -2.53
N ILE A 136 9.25 -15.80 -3.60
CA ILE A 136 8.64 -16.53 -4.73
C ILE A 136 9.65 -17.32 -5.54
N THR A 137 10.90 -16.82 -5.67
CA THR A 137 11.99 -17.55 -6.31
C THR A 137 12.35 -18.82 -5.51
N ASP A 138 12.45 -18.70 -4.19
CA ASP A 138 12.74 -19.84 -3.31
C ASP A 138 11.60 -20.88 -3.32
N LEU A 139 10.34 -20.45 -3.54
CA LEU A 139 9.20 -21.36 -3.70
C LEU A 139 9.18 -22.09 -5.04
N GLY A 140 9.78 -21.52 -6.09
CA GLY A 140 9.84 -22.12 -7.43
C GLY A 140 8.49 -22.29 -8.13
N VAL A 141 7.47 -21.52 -7.75
CA VAL A 141 6.08 -21.68 -8.28
C VAL A 141 5.69 -20.61 -9.31
N VAL A 142 6.47 -19.54 -9.43
CA VAL A 142 6.23 -18.46 -10.39
C VAL A 142 7.24 -18.56 -11.53
N PRO A 143 6.78 -18.69 -12.80
CA PRO A 143 7.66 -18.58 -13.95
C PRO A 143 8.36 -17.22 -13.99
N ASP A 144 9.55 -17.16 -14.56
CA ASP A 144 10.32 -15.92 -14.77
C ASP A 144 10.53 -15.08 -13.50
N SER A 145 10.58 -15.74 -12.33
CA SER A 145 10.80 -15.09 -11.02
C SER A 145 12.17 -14.38 -10.91
N GLU A 146 13.07 -14.61 -11.86
CA GLU A 146 14.35 -13.92 -11.96
C GLU A 146 14.24 -12.51 -12.56
N GLU A 147 13.16 -12.22 -13.32
CA GLU A 147 12.93 -10.90 -13.86
C GLU A 147 12.66 -9.88 -12.73
N PRO A 148 12.98 -8.57 -12.96
CA PRO A 148 12.61 -7.54 -12.01
C PRO A 148 11.11 -7.48 -11.78
N ILE A 149 10.68 -7.35 -10.51
CA ILE A 149 9.26 -7.05 -10.21
C ILE A 149 8.97 -5.63 -10.66
N SER A 150 7.94 -5.45 -11.49
CA SER A 150 7.44 -4.12 -11.87
C SER A 150 6.80 -3.44 -10.65
N LEU A 151 7.30 -2.25 -10.28
CA LEU A 151 6.74 -1.38 -9.25
C LEU A 151 6.20 -0.13 -9.92
N TYR A 152 4.89 -0.01 -10.00
CA TYR A 152 4.20 1.09 -10.64
C TYR A 152 4.06 2.29 -9.71
N CYS A 153 4.39 3.48 -10.24
CA CYS A 153 4.28 4.77 -9.57
C CYS A 153 3.75 5.81 -10.58
N ASP A 154 2.93 6.74 -10.14
CA ASP A 154 2.39 7.80 -11.01
C ASP A 154 3.24 9.08 -11.03
N ASN A 155 4.30 9.16 -10.21
CA ASN A 155 5.19 10.31 -10.10
C ASN A 155 6.44 10.18 -10.98
N ASN A 156 6.51 10.99 -12.04
CA ASN A 156 7.67 10.99 -12.96
C ASN A 156 9.00 11.36 -12.27
N GLY A 157 8.95 12.21 -11.25
CA GLY A 157 10.15 12.61 -10.49
C GLY A 157 10.76 11.42 -9.75
N VAL A 158 9.94 10.57 -9.18
CA VAL A 158 10.37 9.32 -8.53
C VAL A 158 11.01 8.37 -9.53
N ILE A 159 10.35 8.17 -10.68
CA ILE A 159 10.85 7.27 -11.74
C ILE A 159 12.21 7.74 -12.27
N ALA A 160 12.35 9.03 -12.55
CA ALA A 160 13.60 9.62 -13.00
C ALA A 160 14.70 9.43 -11.94
N GLN A 161 14.41 9.78 -10.68
CA GLN A 161 15.38 9.67 -9.59
C GLN A 161 15.78 8.23 -9.28
N ALA A 162 14.90 7.26 -9.44
CA ALA A 162 15.19 5.84 -9.25
C ALA A 162 16.15 5.30 -10.33
N LYS A 163 16.09 5.85 -11.55
CA LYS A 163 16.91 5.44 -12.71
C LYS A 163 18.22 6.21 -12.84
N GLU A 164 18.34 7.41 -12.24
CA GLU A 164 19.54 8.25 -12.38
C GLU A 164 20.69 7.81 -11.47
N PRO A 165 21.92 7.63 -12.01
CA PRO A 165 23.09 7.19 -11.24
C PRO A 165 23.61 8.22 -10.22
N ARG A 166 23.32 9.51 -10.38
CA ARG A 166 23.84 10.62 -9.55
C ARG A 166 22.81 11.73 -9.35
N SER A 167 22.44 11.96 -8.10
CA SER A 167 21.84 13.22 -7.66
C SER A 167 22.51 13.64 -6.36
N HIS A 168 23.19 14.79 -6.39
CA HIS A 168 23.75 15.41 -5.21
C HIS A 168 22.72 16.29 -4.52
N GLN A 169 22.73 16.22 -3.18
CA GLN A 169 22.13 17.13 -2.22
C GLN A 169 20.61 17.00 -1.97
N LYS A 170 20.31 16.37 -0.83
CA LYS A 170 19.28 16.80 0.14
C LYS A 170 19.30 15.88 1.38
N SER A 171 18.80 16.32 2.49
CA SER A 171 18.84 15.79 3.87
C SER A 171 19.33 14.34 4.09
N LYS A 172 20.17 14.13 5.13
CA LYS A 172 20.86 12.83 5.40
C LYS A 172 19.93 11.60 5.52
N HIS A 173 18.71 11.78 5.97
CA HIS A 173 17.74 10.67 6.13
C HIS A 173 17.12 10.25 4.79
N VAL A 174 16.83 11.22 3.93
CA VAL A 174 16.31 10.99 2.58
C VAL A 174 17.41 10.38 1.70
N LEU A 175 18.66 10.81 1.85
CA LEU A 175 19.81 10.25 1.11
C LEU A 175 19.92 8.71 1.24
N ARG A 176 19.67 8.16 2.41
CA ARG A 176 19.74 6.70 2.62
C ARG A 176 18.67 5.95 1.83
N ARG A 177 17.44 6.48 1.76
CA ARG A 177 16.33 5.90 1.00
C ARG A 177 16.57 6.05 -0.51
N PHE A 178 17.14 7.19 -0.94
CA PHE A 178 17.55 7.41 -2.32
C PHE A 178 18.61 6.42 -2.80
N HIS A 179 19.60 6.13 -1.98
CA HIS A 179 20.61 5.13 -2.33
C HIS A 179 20.02 3.74 -2.42
N LEU A 180 19.13 3.40 -1.52
CA LEU A 180 18.54 2.07 -1.43
C LEU A 180 17.70 1.70 -2.65
N ILE A 181 16.76 2.56 -3.07
CA ILE A 181 15.90 2.23 -4.23
C ILE A 181 16.74 2.12 -5.51
N ARG A 182 17.75 2.98 -5.68
CA ARG A 182 18.69 2.90 -6.81
C ARG A 182 19.50 1.61 -6.80
N GLU A 183 19.98 1.20 -5.65
CA GLU A 183 20.69 -0.07 -5.50
C GLU A 183 19.80 -1.25 -5.90
N ILE A 184 18.57 -1.27 -5.42
CA ILE A 184 17.56 -2.29 -5.74
C ILE A 184 17.29 -2.33 -7.25
N VAL A 185 17.06 -1.17 -7.87
CA VAL A 185 16.83 -1.05 -9.33
C VAL A 185 18.07 -1.47 -10.12
N THR A 186 19.26 -1.07 -9.69
CA THR A 186 20.52 -1.44 -10.36
C THR A 186 20.79 -2.94 -10.29
N ARG A 187 20.44 -3.59 -9.19
CA ARG A 187 20.57 -5.06 -9.06
C ARG A 187 19.55 -5.82 -9.93
N GLY A 188 18.52 -5.15 -10.42
CA GLY A 188 17.46 -5.79 -11.18
C GLY A 188 16.44 -6.55 -10.32
N ASP A 189 16.31 -6.19 -9.04
CA ASP A 189 15.30 -6.81 -8.18
C ASP A 189 13.92 -6.22 -8.44
N VAL A 190 13.85 -4.91 -8.67
CA VAL A 190 12.61 -4.15 -8.94
C VAL A 190 12.85 -3.18 -10.10
N ALA A 191 11.86 -3.03 -10.97
CA ALA A 191 11.82 -2.02 -12.02
C ALA A 191 10.74 -0.99 -11.70
N VAL A 192 11.11 0.30 -11.55
CA VAL A 192 10.13 1.36 -11.30
C VAL A 192 9.58 1.85 -12.63
N GLU A 193 8.26 1.74 -12.79
CA GLU A 193 7.55 2.03 -14.03
C GLU A 193 6.41 3.03 -13.80
N ARG A 194 5.96 3.66 -14.89
CA ARG A 194 4.87 4.63 -14.81
C ARG A 194 3.51 3.94 -14.89
N VAL A 195 2.58 4.38 -14.06
CA VAL A 195 1.15 4.13 -14.21
C VAL A 195 0.39 5.47 -14.23
N PRO A 196 -0.71 5.62 -14.98
CA PRO A 196 -1.62 6.76 -14.81
C PRO A 196 -2.20 6.78 -13.37
N SER A 197 -2.38 7.98 -12.80
CA SER A 197 -2.90 8.10 -11.42
C SER A 197 -4.26 7.41 -11.24
N GLU A 198 -5.11 7.45 -12.26
CA GLU A 198 -6.42 6.78 -12.26
C GLU A 198 -6.34 5.24 -12.21
N ASP A 199 -5.20 4.67 -12.58
CA ASP A 199 -4.94 3.23 -12.60
C ASP A 199 -4.04 2.77 -11.44
N ASN A 200 -3.61 3.69 -10.56
CA ASN A 200 -2.77 3.36 -9.41
C ASN A 200 -3.60 2.70 -8.31
N ILE A 201 -3.58 1.38 -8.25
CA ILE A 201 -4.37 0.61 -7.27
C ILE A 201 -3.89 0.75 -5.81
N ALA A 202 -2.78 1.46 -5.55
CA ALA A 202 -2.33 1.80 -4.20
C ALA A 202 -3.06 3.01 -3.61
N ASP A 203 -3.76 3.81 -4.41
CA ASP A 203 -4.53 5.00 -3.99
C ASP A 203 -5.44 4.76 -2.77
N PRO A 204 -6.25 3.68 -2.71
CA PRO A 204 -7.11 3.40 -1.56
C PRO A 204 -6.34 3.18 -0.24
N LEU A 205 -5.04 2.93 -0.33
CA LEU A 205 -4.18 2.69 0.83
C LEU A 205 -3.59 3.98 1.41
N THR A 206 -3.78 5.11 0.73
CA THR A 206 -3.17 6.40 1.13
C THR A 206 -4.18 7.51 1.36
N LYS A 207 -5.33 7.48 0.69
CA LYS A 207 -6.33 8.57 0.69
C LYS A 207 -7.76 8.04 0.58
N SER A 208 -8.72 8.90 0.96
CA SER A 208 -10.14 8.65 0.72
C SER A 208 -10.48 8.89 -0.74
N LEU A 209 -11.23 8.00 -1.34
CA LEU A 209 -11.65 8.04 -2.75
C LEU A 209 -13.17 8.16 -2.88
N SER A 210 -13.64 8.61 -4.05
CA SER A 210 -15.05 8.49 -4.38
C SER A 210 -15.47 7.01 -4.44
N HIS A 211 -16.73 6.72 -4.18
CA HIS A 211 -17.23 5.35 -4.16
C HIS A 211 -16.90 4.57 -5.45
N ILE A 212 -17.11 5.20 -6.62
CA ILE A 212 -16.88 4.56 -7.92
C ILE A 212 -15.40 4.17 -8.10
N VAL A 213 -14.48 5.08 -7.80
CA VAL A 213 -13.04 4.86 -7.90
C VAL A 213 -12.59 3.80 -6.90
N PHE A 214 -13.08 3.88 -5.66
CA PHE A 214 -12.77 2.89 -4.62
C PHE A 214 -13.21 1.48 -5.01
N GLU A 215 -14.44 1.30 -5.52
CA GLU A 215 -14.95 0.00 -5.96
C GLU A 215 -14.12 -0.58 -7.12
N ARG A 216 -13.69 0.28 -8.06
CA ARG A 216 -12.81 -0.13 -9.15
C ARG A 216 -11.47 -0.66 -8.63
N HIS A 217 -10.77 0.10 -7.78
CA HIS A 217 -9.47 -0.31 -7.24
C HIS A 217 -9.58 -1.54 -6.33
N LYS A 218 -10.63 -1.60 -5.52
CA LYS A 218 -10.94 -2.79 -4.71
C LYS A 218 -11.07 -4.05 -5.57
N GLY A 219 -11.79 -3.96 -6.69
CA GLY A 219 -11.91 -5.05 -7.66
C GLY A 219 -10.58 -5.46 -8.27
N LEU A 220 -9.70 -4.49 -8.57
CA LEU A 220 -8.35 -4.74 -9.10
C LEU A 220 -7.40 -5.37 -8.05
N MET A 221 -7.66 -5.16 -6.75
CA MET A 221 -6.99 -5.90 -5.67
C MET A 221 -7.48 -7.35 -5.53
N GLY A 222 -8.44 -7.78 -6.34
CA GLY A 222 -9.00 -9.12 -6.27
C GLY A 222 -10.14 -9.30 -5.28
N ILE A 223 -10.70 -8.22 -4.71
CA ILE A 223 -11.83 -8.30 -3.79
C ILE A 223 -13.13 -8.29 -4.60
N LYS A 224 -13.81 -9.43 -4.64
CA LYS A 224 -14.98 -9.68 -5.51
C LYS A 224 -16.09 -10.41 -4.76
N HIS A 225 -17.31 -10.33 -5.27
CA HIS A 225 -18.39 -11.20 -4.83
C HIS A 225 -18.17 -12.64 -5.32
N ILE A 226 -18.56 -13.60 -4.50
CA ILE A 226 -18.46 -15.02 -4.87
C ILE A 226 -19.21 -15.34 -6.15
N GLY A 227 -20.34 -14.65 -6.39
CA GLY A 227 -21.14 -14.82 -7.60
C GLY A 227 -20.50 -14.31 -8.90
N ASP A 228 -19.49 -13.43 -8.79
CA ASP A 228 -18.76 -12.88 -9.93
C ASP A 228 -17.60 -13.80 -10.37
N TRP A 229 -17.34 -14.86 -9.60
CA TRP A 229 -16.23 -15.78 -9.81
C TRP A 229 -16.68 -17.17 -10.30
N LEU A 230 -17.93 -17.52 -10.08
CA LEU A 230 -18.57 -18.76 -10.54
C LEU A 230 -19.20 -18.59 -11.91
#